data_52caa64cd61179a036f0c5d102e440d8
#
_entry.id   52caa64cd61179a036f0c5d102e440d8
#
_cell.length_a   1.000
_cell.length_b   1.000
_cell.length_c   1.000
_cell.angle_alpha   90.00
_cell.angle_beta   90.00
_cell.angle_gamma   90.00
#
_symmetry.space_group_name_H-M   'P 1'
#
loop_
_entity.id
_entity.type
_entity.pdbx_description
1 polymer ?
#
loop_
_entity_poly.entity_id
_entity_poly.type
_entity_poly.pdbx_seq_one_letter_code
_entity_poly.pdbx_strand_id
1 'polypeptide(L)'
;MELRHLRYFIAVAEEGHIGRAATRLHISQPPLTRQIQQLEEELDVQLFIRTPRGMELTPAGELLLQEARNIRAVVEQAAERTQRAGQGKLGRLDIGIFGSAILDTIPAMLLTFRSAFPDVKMVLHNMSKDAQIAALRQRRIDIGFNRFIEPCDDIVSEVVITEKILIALNKNHPLAQGSAVPFSILRDNPLIVFPTGPRPSFIDKVISLCQQRGFVPQITHEVGNTLTGVALVASNFGVCVVPESSTKLALPGVVYRSIVDPPDESGVDLTCIYRINDTSPLLRSFLNTVRDYRNNSSA
;
A
#
# COMPACT_ATOMS: atom_id res chain seq x y z
N MET A 1 23.72 -35.99 3.17
CA MET A 1 24.04 -35.07 2.06
C MET A 1 23.78 -33.65 2.51
N GLU A 2 24.72 -32.71 2.28
CA GLU A 2 24.65 -31.28 2.65
C GLU A 2 24.77 -30.41 1.40
N LEU A 3 24.30 -29.14 1.48
CA LEU A 3 24.43 -28.20 0.37
C LEU A 3 25.88 -27.98 -0.07
N ARG A 4 26.83 -28.11 0.85
CA ARG A 4 28.26 -28.03 0.55
C ARG A 4 28.69 -29.16 -0.40
N HIS A 5 28.20 -30.37 -0.20
CA HIS A 5 28.51 -31.52 -1.07
C HIS A 5 28.00 -31.25 -2.49
N LEU A 6 26.78 -30.73 -2.64
CA LEU A 6 26.23 -30.38 -3.95
C LEU A 6 27.04 -29.29 -4.65
N ARG A 7 27.47 -28.25 -3.91
CA ARG A 7 28.35 -27.21 -4.46
C ARG A 7 29.66 -27.76 -4.98
N TYR A 8 30.28 -28.65 -4.26
CA TYR A 8 31.53 -29.30 -4.64
C TYR A 8 31.34 -30.22 -5.84
N PHE A 9 30.29 -31.01 -5.81
CA PHE A 9 29.93 -31.94 -6.92
C PHE A 9 29.70 -31.14 -8.22
N ILE A 10 28.89 -30.07 -8.20
CA ILE A 10 28.66 -29.19 -9.37
C ILE A 10 29.97 -28.64 -9.92
N ALA A 11 30.86 -28.18 -9.06
CA ALA A 11 32.14 -27.62 -9.49
C ALA A 11 33.02 -28.66 -10.18
N VAL A 12 33.09 -29.90 -9.65
CA VAL A 12 33.83 -30.99 -10.25
C VAL A 12 33.23 -31.43 -11.59
N ALA A 13 31.90 -31.50 -11.67
CA ALA A 13 31.16 -31.85 -12.88
C ALA A 13 31.38 -30.85 -14.00
N GLU A 14 31.32 -29.53 -13.68
CA GLU A 14 31.50 -28.44 -14.65
C GLU A 14 32.95 -28.32 -15.14
N GLU A 15 33.92 -28.51 -14.24
CA GLU A 15 35.35 -28.44 -14.62
C GLU A 15 35.87 -29.70 -15.28
N GLY A 16 35.21 -30.87 -15.08
CA GLY A 16 35.68 -32.16 -15.55
C GLY A 16 37.06 -32.54 -14.99
N HIS A 17 37.56 -31.84 -13.95
CA HIS A 17 38.87 -32.04 -13.38
C HIS A 17 38.91 -31.57 -11.92
N ILE A 18 39.22 -32.46 -11.00
CA ILE A 18 39.13 -32.18 -9.56
C ILE A 18 40.12 -31.07 -9.10
N GLY A 19 41.31 -30.97 -9.72
CA GLY A 19 42.26 -29.90 -9.44
C GLY A 19 41.77 -28.51 -9.86
N ARG A 20 41.17 -28.39 -11.06
CA ARG A 20 40.56 -27.15 -11.50
C ARG A 20 39.39 -26.74 -10.64
N ALA A 21 38.54 -27.70 -10.29
CA ALA A 21 37.43 -27.48 -9.36
C ALA A 21 37.92 -27.02 -7.97
N ALA A 22 38.97 -27.57 -7.42
CA ALA A 22 39.58 -27.16 -6.18
C ALA A 22 40.08 -25.70 -6.24
N THR A 23 40.78 -25.34 -7.33
CA THR A 23 41.21 -23.96 -7.56
C THR A 23 40.04 -22.98 -7.64
N ARG A 24 38.98 -23.32 -8.39
CA ARG A 24 37.75 -22.52 -8.49
C ARG A 24 37.05 -22.32 -7.15
N LEU A 25 37.09 -23.35 -6.29
CA LEU A 25 36.47 -23.34 -4.96
C LEU A 25 37.38 -22.73 -3.88
N HIS A 26 38.62 -22.32 -4.22
CA HIS A 26 39.64 -21.83 -3.30
C HIS A 26 39.94 -22.76 -2.14
N ILE A 27 40.03 -24.05 -2.43
CA ILE A 27 40.41 -25.12 -1.48
C ILE A 27 41.51 -26.01 -2.07
N SER A 28 42.15 -26.79 -1.22
CA SER A 28 43.09 -27.85 -1.70
C SER A 28 42.35 -29.07 -2.26
N GLN A 29 42.99 -29.80 -3.16
CA GLN A 29 42.38 -30.96 -3.81
C GLN A 29 42.04 -32.12 -2.85
N PRO A 30 42.84 -32.48 -1.82
CA PRO A 30 42.55 -33.61 -0.96
C PRO A 30 41.19 -33.53 -0.24
N PRO A 31 40.81 -32.42 0.41
CA PRO A 31 39.50 -32.28 1.04
C PRO A 31 38.35 -32.35 0.03
N LEU A 32 38.51 -31.79 -1.19
CA LEU A 32 37.49 -31.87 -2.22
C LEU A 32 37.26 -33.34 -2.64
N THR A 33 38.35 -34.09 -2.85
CA THR A 33 38.28 -35.54 -3.19
C THR A 33 37.51 -36.31 -2.12
N ARG A 34 37.82 -36.08 -0.83
CA ARG A 34 37.11 -36.77 0.26
C ARG A 34 35.63 -36.43 0.30
N GLN A 35 35.25 -35.18 0.03
CA GLN A 35 33.84 -34.77 0.04
C GLN A 35 33.05 -35.41 -1.15
N ILE A 36 33.68 -35.58 -2.30
CA ILE A 36 33.05 -36.29 -3.41
C ILE A 36 32.90 -37.77 -3.08
N GLN A 37 33.94 -38.43 -2.54
CA GLN A 37 33.85 -39.82 -2.11
C GLN A 37 32.77 -40.05 -1.04
N GLN A 38 32.71 -39.15 -0.04
CA GLN A 38 31.67 -39.19 0.99
C GLN A 38 30.27 -39.06 0.40
N LEU A 39 30.08 -38.22 -0.61
CA LEU A 39 28.80 -38.07 -1.29
C LEU A 39 28.40 -39.33 -2.06
N GLU A 40 29.37 -39.98 -2.75
CA GLU A 40 29.16 -41.28 -3.44
C GLU A 40 28.82 -42.40 -2.46
N GLU A 41 29.51 -42.46 -1.30
CA GLU A 41 29.22 -43.40 -0.22
C GLU A 41 27.82 -43.17 0.39
N GLU A 42 27.44 -41.92 0.68
CA GLU A 42 26.10 -41.60 1.21
C GLU A 42 24.97 -41.99 0.25
N LEU A 43 25.20 -41.86 -1.05
CA LEU A 43 24.20 -42.17 -2.08
C LEU A 43 24.27 -43.64 -2.55
N ASP A 44 25.31 -44.37 -2.13
CA ASP A 44 25.61 -45.76 -2.56
C ASP A 44 25.69 -45.91 -4.08
N VAL A 45 26.24 -44.88 -4.76
CA VAL A 45 26.46 -44.90 -6.21
C VAL A 45 27.69 -44.09 -6.59
N GLN A 46 28.36 -44.52 -7.68
CA GLN A 46 29.41 -43.71 -8.30
C GLN A 46 28.79 -42.59 -9.14
N LEU A 47 29.29 -41.39 -8.94
CA LEU A 47 28.86 -40.21 -9.67
C LEU A 47 29.84 -39.82 -10.78
N PHE A 48 31.12 -40.23 -10.62
CA PHE A 48 32.18 -39.95 -11.56
C PHE A 48 32.94 -41.17 -11.97
N ILE A 49 33.37 -41.21 -13.24
CA ILE A 49 34.36 -42.12 -13.79
C ILE A 49 35.68 -41.35 -13.95
N ARG A 50 36.76 -41.90 -13.43
CA ARG A 50 38.11 -41.36 -13.65
C ARG A 50 38.65 -41.82 -14.97
N THR A 51 38.95 -40.88 -15.87
CA THR A 51 39.55 -41.15 -17.16
C THR A 51 40.91 -40.44 -17.29
N PRO A 52 41.76 -40.83 -18.26
CA PRO A 52 43.02 -40.12 -18.53
C PRO A 52 42.81 -38.63 -18.87
N ARG A 53 41.61 -38.25 -19.26
CA ARG A 53 41.24 -36.87 -19.61
C ARG A 53 40.65 -36.09 -18.45
N GLY A 54 40.35 -36.73 -17.30
CA GLY A 54 39.79 -36.11 -16.12
C GLY A 54 38.67 -36.90 -15.48
N MET A 55 37.62 -36.22 -15.05
CA MET A 55 36.42 -36.74 -14.39
C MET A 55 35.24 -36.66 -15.35
N GLU A 56 34.61 -37.77 -15.67
CA GLU A 56 33.39 -37.84 -16.49
C GLU A 56 32.21 -38.29 -15.61
N LEU A 57 31.02 -37.75 -15.86
CA LEU A 57 29.83 -38.14 -15.12
C LEU A 57 29.34 -39.54 -15.49
N THR A 58 28.86 -40.28 -14.50
CA THR A 58 28.03 -41.46 -14.72
C THR A 58 26.59 -41.05 -15.03
N PRO A 59 25.68 -41.93 -15.49
CA PRO A 59 24.26 -41.60 -15.61
C PRO A 59 23.64 -41.10 -14.30
N ALA A 60 24.06 -41.65 -13.14
CA ALA A 60 23.65 -41.18 -11.82
C ALA A 60 24.21 -39.76 -11.53
N GLY A 61 25.46 -39.51 -11.96
CA GLY A 61 26.06 -38.17 -11.86
C GLY A 61 25.35 -37.12 -12.71
N GLU A 62 24.95 -37.49 -13.93
CA GLU A 62 24.17 -36.57 -14.79
C GLU A 62 22.83 -36.21 -14.16
N LEU A 63 22.10 -37.17 -13.63
CA LEU A 63 20.86 -36.95 -12.90
C LEU A 63 21.11 -36.08 -11.68
N LEU A 64 22.10 -36.40 -10.85
CA LEU A 64 22.41 -35.56 -9.67
C LEU A 64 22.83 -34.15 -10.06
N LEU A 65 23.53 -33.94 -11.18
CA LEU A 65 23.91 -32.60 -11.64
C LEU A 65 22.70 -31.73 -11.92
N GLN A 66 21.69 -32.32 -12.57
CA GLN A 66 20.43 -31.61 -12.81
C GLN A 66 19.72 -31.23 -11.51
N GLU A 67 19.57 -32.22 -10.60
CA GLU A 67 18.91 -31.97 -9.30
C GLU A 67 19.70 -30.99 -8.40
N ALA A 68 21.01 -31.09 -8.37
CA ALA A 68 21.87 -30.20 -7.59
C ALA A 68 21.78 -28.74 -8.09
N ARG A 69 21.65 -28.51 -9.39
CA ARG A 69 21.41 -27.20 -9.97
C ARG A 69 20.04 -26.65 -9.57
N ASN A 70 19.01 -27.49 -9.59
CA ASN A 70 17.66 -27.13 -9.15
C ASN A 70 17.67 -26.72 -7.66
N ILE A 71 18.28 -27.53 -6.79
CA ILE A 71 18.39 -27.24 -5.36
C ILE A 71 19.14 -25.91 -5.13
N ARG A 72 20.26 -25.70 -5.84
CA ARG A 72 21.01 -24.44 -5.73
C ARG A 72 20.14 -23.24 -6.09
N ALA A 73 19.40 -23.29 -7.20
CA ALA A 73 18.52 -22.22 -7.62
C ALA A 73 17.42 -21.90 -6.58
N VAL A 74 16.84 -22.94 -5.95
CA VAL A 74 15.84 -22.77 -4.87
C VAL A 74 16.45 -22.09 -3.65
N VAL A 75 17.67 -22.46 -3.26
CA VAL A 75 18.38 -21.84 -2.12
C VAL A 75 18.72 -20.38 -2.39
N GLU A 76 19.22 -20.06 -3.58
CA GLU A 76 19.51 -18.68 -4.01
C GLU A 76 18.23 -17.83 -4.01
N GLN A 77 17.13 -18.36 -4.54
CA GLN A 77 15.82 -17.68 -4.53
C GLN A 77 15.30 -17.46 -3.10
N ALA A 78 15.45 -18.44 -2.21
CA ALA A 78 15.03 -18.30 -0.80
C ALA A 78 15.83 -17.19 -0.09
N ALA A 79 17.15 -17.12 -0.32
CA ALA A 79 18.01 -16.08 0.22
C ALA A 79 17.60 -14.67 -0.30
N GLU A 80 17.37 -14.53 -1.60
CA GLU A 80 16.91 -13.28 -2.21
C GLU A 80 15.56 -12.84 -1.63
N ARG A 81 14.58 -13.75 -1.56
CA ARG A 81 13.25 -13.43 -0.98
C ARG A 81 13.36 -13.00 0.48
N THR A 82 14.24 -13.64 1.26
CA THR A 82 14.47 -13.27 2.66
C THR A 82 15.07 -11.87 2.77
N GLN A 83 16.05 -11.53 1.93
CA GLN A 83 16.64 -10.19 1.88
C GLN A 83 15.60 -9.13 1.47
N ARG A 84 14.78 -9.42 0.46
CA ARG A 84 13.72 -8.52 -0.01
C ARG A 84 12.67 -8.28 1.08
N ALA A 85 12.30 -9.30 1.84
CA ALA A 85 11.39 -9.16 2.98
C ALA A 85 12.01 -8.27 4.07
N GLY A 86 13.28 -8.46 4.41
CA GLY A 86 14.02 -7.62 5.37
C GLY A 86 14.15 -6.15 4.91
N GLN A 87 14.14 -5.90 3.61
CA GLN A 87 14.16 -4.55 3.02
C GLN A 87 12.75 -3.95 2.85
N GLY A 88 11.69 -4.62 3.24
CA GLY A 88 10.31 -4.18 3.05
C GLY A 88 9.86 -4.15 1.57
N LYS A 89 10.50 -4.95 0.72
CA LYS A 89 10.19 -5.08 -0.71
C LYS A 89 9.33 -6.31 -1.04
N LEU A 90 8.94 -7.06 -0.02
CA LEU A 90 8.12 -8.26 -0.12
C LEU A 90 7.25 -8.37 1.12
N GLY A 91 6.01 -8.77 0.98
CA GLY A 91 5.10 -8.99 2.10
C GLY A 91 3.67 -8.56 1.79
N ARG A 92 2.91 -8.32 2.85
CA ARG A 92 1.53 -7.85 2.80
C ARG A 92 1.39 -6.56 3.59
N LEU A 93 0.72 -5.57 3.01
CA LEU A 93 0.39 -4.29 3.62
C LEU A 93 -1.14 -4.18 3.71
N ASP A 94 -1.67 -4.14 4.92
CA ASP A 94 -3.09 -3.98 5.18
C ASP A 94 -3.41 -2.52 5.48
N ILE A 95 -4.29 -1.91 4.65
CA ILE A 95 -4.55 -0.48 4.62
C ILE A 95 -6.01 -0.21 4.95
N GLY A 96 -6.27 0.52 6.03
CA GLY A 96 -7.59 1.02 6.37
C GLY A 96 -7.93 2.26 5.55
N ILE A 97 -9.11 2.29 4.96
CA ILE A 97 -9.60 3.43 4.15
C ILE A 97 -11.00 3.84 4.58
N PHE A 98 -11.28 5.16 4.48
CA PHE A 98 -12.61 5.71 4.70
C PHE A 98 -12.79 7.02 3.94
N GLY A 99 -14.03 7.27 3.46
CA GLY A 99 -14.41 8.53 2.83
C GLY A 99 -13.98 8.67 1.38
N SER A 100 -13.95 9.92 0.89
CA SER A 100 -13.76 10.24 -0.54
C SER A 100 -12.32 10.14 -1.04
N ALA A 101 -11.32 10.10 -0.17
CA ALA A 101 -9.91 10.06 -0.58
C ALA A 101 -9.55 8.81 -1.40
N ILE A 102 -10.36 7.74 -1.32
CA ILE A 102 -10.25 6.55 -2.18
C ILE A 102 -10.57 6.84 -3.66
N LEU A 103 -11.16 7.97 -3.96
CA LEU A 103 -11.53 8.33 -5.33
C LEU A 103 -10.38 9.00 -6.10
N ASP A 104 -9.36 9.50 -5.42
CA ASP A 104 -8.25 10.25 -6.04
C ASP A 104 -6.89 9.99 -5.34
N THR A 105 -6.68 10.58 -4.17
CA THR A 105 -5.40 10.63 -3.46
C THR A 105 -4.85 9.24 -3.13
N ILE A 106 -5.66 8.38 -2.52
CA ILE A 106 -5.21 7.04 -2.11
C ILE A 106 -4.81 6.18 -3.31
N PRO A 107 -5.60 6.05 -4.39
CA PRO A 107 -5.19 5.31 -5.58
C PRO A 107 -3.90 5.81 -6.22
N ALA A 108 -3.67 7.12 -6.26
CA ALA A 108 -2.44 7.70 -6.80
C ALA A 108 -1.20 7.24 -6.00
N MET A 109 -1.25 7.30 -4.67
CA MET A 109 -0.18 6.80 -3.80
C MET A 109 0.03 5.29 -3.95
N LEU A 110 -1.06 4.50 -3.99
CA LEU A 110 -1.00 3.05 -4.17
C LEU A 110 -0.37 2.66 -5.52
N LEU A 111 -0.67 3.40 -6.59
CA LEU A 111 -0.09 3.18 -7.90
C LEU A 111 1.43 3.43 -7.89
N THR A 112 1.86 4.54 -7.29
CA THR A 112 3.29 4.87 -7.14
C THR A 112 4.01 3.78 -6.33
N PHE A 113 3.43 3.38 -5.20
CA PHE A 113 4.01 2.33 -4.37
C PHE A 113 4.09 0.98 -5.09
N ARG A 114 3.03 0.57 -5.78
CA ARG A 114 2.99 -0.68 -6.56
C ARG A 114 4.07 -0.72 -7.65
N SER A 115 4.33 0.41 -8.30
CA SER A 115 5.36 0.50 -9.35
C SER A 115 6.77 0.31 -8.76
N ALA A 116 7.02 0.78 -7.54
CA ALA A 116 8.31 0.63 -6.86
C ALA A 116 8.45 -0.73 -6.13
N PHE A 117 7.33 -1.32 -5.69
CA PHE A 117 7.27 -2.55 -4.88
C PHE A 117 6.25 -3.55 -5.45
N PRO A 118 6.48 -4.10 -6.65
CA PRO A 118 5.48 -4.93 -7.36
C PRO A 118 5.12 -6.24 -6.65
N ASP A 119 5.99 -6.75 -5.77
CA ASP A 119 5.77 -8.01 -5.05
C ASP A 119 5.11 -7.83 -3.68
N VAL A 120 4.74 -6.60 -3.33
CA VAL A 120 3.97 -6.33 -2.12
C VAL A 120 2.48 -6.49 -2.40
N LYS A 121 1.82 -7.37 -1.65
CA LYS A 121 0.37 -7.51 -1.69
C LYS A 121 -0.27 -6.40 -0.85
N MET A 122 -0.98 -5.47 -1.47
CA MET A 122 -1.79 -4.47 -0.77
C MET A 122 -3.22 -4.96 -0.61
N VAL A 123 -3.77 -4.82 0.61
CA VAL A 123 -5.17 -5.17 0.93
C VAL A 123 -5.84 -3.95 1.55
N LEU A 124 -6.94 -3.50 0.95
CA LEU A 124 -7.70 -2.35 1.41
C LEU A 124 -8.90 -2.80 2.22
N HIS A 125 -9.09 -2.19 3.38
CA HIS A 125 -10.19 -2.46 4.29
C HIS A 125 -11.03 -1.20 4.46
N ASN A 126 -12.27 -1.23 4.00
CA ASN A 126 -13.20 -0.13 4.23
C ASN A 126 -13.74 -0.20 5.67
N MET A 127 -13.35 0.75 6.51
CA MET A 127 -13.70 0.75 7.92
C MET A 127 -13.70 2.18 8.50
N SER A 128 -14.60 2.42 9.46
CA SER A 128 -14.72 3.71 10.14
C SER A 128 -13.43 4.07 10.90
N LYS A 129 -13.31 5.34 11.28
CA LYS A 129 -12.19 5.89 12.05
C LYS A 129 -11.85 5.05 13.30
N ASP A 130 -12.85 4.80 14.14
CA ASP A 130 -12.66 4.05 15.39
C ASP A 130 -12.30 2.59 15.14
N ALA A 131 -12.89 1.98 14.11
CA ALA A 131 -12.56 0.63 13.69
C ALA A 131 -11.11 0.54 13.16
N GLN A 132 -10.60 1.58 12.49
CA GLN A 132 -9.20 1.64 12.06
C GLN A 132 -8.25 1.74 13.26
N ILE A 133 -8.53 2.60 14.24
CA ILE A 133 -7.72 2.73 15.46
C ILE A 133 -7.68 1.38 16.21
N ALA A 134 -8.83 0.74 16.39
CA ALA A 134 -8.89 -0.58 17.01
C ALA A 134 -8.13 -1.65 16.22
N ALA A 135 -8.24 -1.63 14.88
CA ALA A 135 -7.54 -2.56 13.99
C ALA A 135 -6.01 -2.34 13.98
N LEU A 136 -5.53 -1.08 14.07
CA LEU A 136 -4.12 -0.75 14.25
C LEU A 136 -3.57 -1.34 15.56
N ARG A 137 -4.28 -1.15 16.68
CA ARG A 137 -3.91 -1.71 17.99
C ARG A 137 -3.84 -3.24 17.98
N GLN A 138 -4.75 -3.87 17.26
CA GLN A 138 -4.84 -5.33 17.09
C GLN A 138 -3.92 -5.87 15.97
N ARG A 139 -3.12 -5.02 15.32
CA ARG A 139 -2.24 -5.38 14.18
C ARG A 139 -2.97 -6.01 12.99
N ARG A 140 -4.28 -5.71 12.82
CA ARG A 140 -5.08 -6.17 11.67
C ARG A 140 -4.92 -5.28 10.45
N ILE A 141 -4.50 -4.02 10.64
CA ILE A 141 -4.03 -3.13 9.60
C ILE A 141 -2.68 -2.51 9.99
N ASP A 142 -1.92 -2.07 9.02
CA ASP A 142 -0.61 -1.45 9.21
C ASP A 142 -0.69 0.07 9.20
N ILE A 143 -1.56 0.62 8.36
CA ILE A 143 -1.80 2.05 8.19
C ILE A 143 -3.28 2.29 7.91
N GLY A 144 -3.79 3.45 8.34
CA GLY A 144 -5.14 3.90 8.05
C GLY A 144 -5.16 5.29 7.43
N PHE A 145 -6.15 5.59 6.59
CA PHE A 145 -6.39 6.91 6.04
C PHE A 145 -7.75 7.42 6.49
N ASN A 146 -7.76 8.58 7.14
CA ASN A 146 -8.96 9.16 7.74
C ASN A 146 -8.88 10.69 7.80
N ARG A 147 -9.97 11.28 8.29
CA ARG A 147 -10.08 12.71 8.58
C ARG A 147 -10.51 12.90 10.03
N PHE A 148 -10.20 14.05 10.62
CA PHE A 148 -10.64 14.42 11.97
C PHE A 148 -10.20 13.39 13.04
N ILE A 149 -8.92 13.02 13.00
CA ILE A 149 -8.32 12.13 14.00
C ILE A 149 -8.02 12.93 15.26
N GLU A 150 -8.54 12.46 16.38
CA GLU A 150 -8.14 12.97 17.70
C GLU A 150 -6.78 12.39 18.11
N PRO A 151 -5.94 13.17 18.80
CA PRO A 151 -4.65 12.67 19.28
C PRO A 151 -4.80 11.42 20.14
N CYS A 152 -3.95 10.43 19.90
CA CYS A 152 -3.86 9.18 20.68
C CYS A 152 -2.37 8.92 20.98
N ASP A 153 -2.05 8.50 22.21
CA ASP A 153 -0.66 8.32 22.66
C ASP A 153 0.09 7.19 21.89
N ASP A 154 -0.64 6.21 21.41
CA ASP A 154 -0.12 5.01 20.75
C ASP A 154 -0.20 5.05 19.21
N ILE A 155 -0.80 6.12 18.65
CA ILE A 155 -1.01 6.28 17.20
C ILE A 155 -0.37 7.58 16.73
N VAL A 156 0.47 7.48 15.73
CA VAL A 156 0.99 8.63 14.98
C VAL A 156 -0.02 9.06 13.94
N SER A 157 -0.16 10.36 13.77
CA SER A 157 -1.05 10.99 12.80
C SER A 157 -0.25 11.99 11.97
N GLU A 158 -0.21 11.81 10.65
CA GLU A 158 0.47 12.73 9.72
C GLU A 158 -0.50 13.22 8.65
N VAL A 159 -0.56 14.54 8.42
CA VAL A 159 -1.33 15.10 7.32
C VAL A 159 -0.68 14.71 5.99
N VAL A 160 -1.48 14.16 5.09
CA VAL A 160 -1.10 13.75 3.73
C VAL A 160 -1.34 14.89 2.74
N ILE A 161 -2.55 15.46 2.75
CA ILE A 161 -2.97 16.57 1.91
C ILE A 161 -4.12 17.32 2.58
N THR A 162 -4.19 18.63 2.34
CA THR A 162 -5.36 19.47 2.67
C THR A 162 -6.16 19.72 1.41
N GLU A 163 -7.38 19.22 1.34
CA GLU A 163 -8.28 19.40 0.20
C GLU A 163 -9.19 20.59 0.39
N LYS A 164 -9.53 21.26 -0.70
CA LYS A 164 -10.61 22.26 -0.72
C LYS A 164 -11.95 21.58 -0.57
N ILE A 165 -12.94 22.36 -0.09
CA ILE A 165 -14.33 21.95 -0.14
C ILE A 165 -15.03 22.57 -1.35
N LEU A 166 -15.99 21.84 -1.89
CA LEU A 166 -16.82 22.23 -3.02
C LEU A 166 -18.28 22.01 -2.67
N ILE A 167 -19.17 22.61 -3.45
CA ILE A 167 -20.61 22.35 -3.34
C ILE A 167 -21.04 21.46 -4.50
N ALA A 168 -21.64 20.31 -4.17
CA ALA A 168 -22.33 19.45 -5.13
C ALA A 168 -23.77 19.94 -5.28
N LEU A 169 -24.19 20.18 -6.53
CA LEU A 169 -25.51 20.67 -6.91
C LEU A 169 -26.14 19.78 -7.95
N ASN A 170 -27.47 19.71 -7.95
CA ASN A 170 -28.19 19.17 -9.11
C ASN A 170 -27.92 20.07 -10.34
N LYS A 171 -27.71 19.47 -11.50
CA LYS A 171 -27.44 20.20 -12.77
C LYS A 171 -28.52 21.21 -13.14
N ASN A 172 -29.76 21.04 -12.66
CA ASN A 172 -30.90 21.93 -12.92
C ASN A 172 -31.03 23.02 -11.84
N HIS A 173 -30.17 23.05 -10.83
CA HIS A 173 -30.18 24.10 -9.81
C HIS A 173 -29.87 25.48 -10.45
N PRO A 174 -30.56 26.59 -10.06
CA PRO A 174 -30.34 27.89 -10.67
C PRO A 174 -28.88 28.35 -10.71
N LEU A 175 -28.09 28.02 -9.68
CA LEU A 175 -26.67 28.39 -9.60
C LEU A 175 -25.73 27.33 -10.26
N ALA A 176 -26.26 26.29 -10.86
CA ALA A 176 -25.45 25.22 -11.47
C ALA A 176 -24.72 25.68 -12.75
N GLN A 177 -25.16 26.73 -13.40
CA GLN A 177 -24.54 27.25 -14.63
C GLN A 177 -23.26 28.08 -14.37
N GLY A 178 -23.08 28.62 -13.18
CA GLY A 178 -21.87 29.34 -12.79
C GLY A 178 -20.67 28.41 -12.56
N SER A 179 -19.47 28.97 -12.54
CA SER A 179 -18.24 28.25 -12.17
C SER A 179 -18.06 28.13 -10.65
N ALA A 180 -18.66 29.04 -9.89
CA ALA A 180 -18.59 29.11 -8.44
C ALA A 180 -19.92 29.57 -7.85
N VAL A 181 -20.14 29.28 -6.57
CA VAL A 181 -21.35 29.65 -5.82
C VAL A 181 -20.99 30.30 -4.49
N PRO A 182 -21.84 31.19 -3.95
CA PRO A 182 -21.60 31.76 -2.63
C PRO A 182 -21.81 30.72 -1.53
N PHE A 183 -21.05 30.81 -0.43
CA PHE A 183 -21.20 29.86 0.69
C PHE A 183 -22.59 29.95 1.35
N SER A 184 -23.25 31.11 1.24
CA SER A 184 -24.63 31.32 1.73
C SER A 184 -25.69 30.42 1.08
N ILE A 185 -25.38 29.74 -0.02
CA ILE A 185 -26.26 28.70 -0.63
C ILE A 185 -26.69 27.65 0.40
N LEU A 186 -25.86 27.38 1.40
CA LEU A 186 -26.13 26.37 2.46
C LEU A 186 -27.20 26.89 3.45
N ARG A 187 -27.49 28.21 3.49
CA ARG A 187 -28.56 28.79 4.31
C ARG A 187 -29.93 28.54 3.69
N ASP A 188 -29.99 28.62 2.35
CA ASP A 188 -31.26 28.74 1.63
C ASP A 188 -31.68 27.41 0.97
N ASN A 189 -30.88 26.36 1.12
CA ASN A 189 -31.15 25.08 0.50
C ASN A 189 -31.08 23.94 1.54
N PRO A 190 -31.89 22.86 1.35
CA PRO A 190 -31.79 21.66 2.13
C PRO A 190 -30.38 21.09 2.05
N LEU A 191 -29.73 20.82 3.20
CA LEU A 191 -28.37 20.31 3.26
C LEU A 191 -28.36 18.80 3.51
N ILE A 192 -27.62 18.09 2.67
CA ILE A 192 -27.31 16.67 2.83
C ILE A 192 -25.90 16.59 3.42
N VAL A 193 -25.72 15.85 4.52
CA VAL A 193 -24.45 15.73 5.23
C VAL A 193 -24.00 14.28 5.38
N PHE A 194 -22.68 14.07 5.52
CA PHE A 194 -22.04 12.77 5.75
C PHE A 194 -20.68 12.96 6.47
N PRO A 195 -20.12 11.90 7.06
CA PRO A 195 -20.74 10.62 7.44
C PRO A 195 -21.58 10.78 8.71
N THR A 196 -22.54 9.90 8.95
CA THR A 196 -23.38 9.89 10.16
C THR A 196 -22.63 9.62 11.46
N GLY A 197 -21.38 9.25 11.42
CA GLY A 197 -20.48 9.03 12.56
C GLY A 197 -19.22 8.30 12.18
N PRO A 198 -18.25 8.09 13.08
CA PRO A 198 -18.13 8.70 14.41
C PRO A 198 -17.76 10.19 14.39
N ARG A 199 -18.07 10.89 15.47
CA ARG A 199 -17.71 12.33 15.66
C ARG A 199 -16.37 12.48 16.40
N PRO A 200 -15.60 13.60 16.26
CA PRO A 200 -15.85 14.68 15.32
C PRO A 200 -15.68 14.22 13.86
N SER A 201 -16.42 14.85 12.95
CA SER A 201 -16.51 14.41 11.56
C SER A 201 -16.61 15.59 10.59
N PHE A 202 -16.72 15.30 9.30
CA PHE A 202 -16.93 16.32 8.28
C PHE A 202 -18.22 17.13 8.48
N ILE A 203 -19.26 16.52 9.06
CA ILE A 203 -20.51 17.23 9.41
C ILE A 203 -20.22 18.37 10.41
N ASP A 204 -19.44 18.09 11.46
CA ASP A 204 -19.10 19.09 12.48
C ASP A 204 -18.32 20.25 11.88
N LYS A 205 -17.40 19.96 10.95
CA LYS A 205 -16.66 20.99 10.21
C LYS A 205 -17.61 21.87 9.39
N VAL A 206 -18.54 21.28 8.63
CA VAL A 206 -19.51 22.03 7.81
C VAL A 206 -20.42 22.89 8.69
N ILE A 207 -20.93 22.37 9.81
CA ILE A 207 -21.76 23.13 10.76
C ILE A 207 -20.96 24.30 11.33
N SER A 208 -19.73 24.06 11.78
CA SER A 208 -18.85 25.12 12.32
C SER A 208 -18.61 26.24 11.30
N LEU A 209 -18.33 25.89 10.04
CA LEU A 209 -18.16 26.89 8.96
C LEU A 209 -19.43 27.74 8.72
N CYS A 210 -20.62 27.12 8.80
CA CYS A 210 -21.88 27.83 8.70
C CYS A 210 -22.08 28.78 9.88
N GLN A 211 -21.77 28.35 11.11
CA GLN A 211 -21.85 29.17 12.31
C GLN A 211 -20.90 30.38 12.27
N GLN A 212 -19.67 30.18 11.77
CA GLN A 212 -18.71 31.28 11.54
C GLN A 212 -19.27 32.36 10.58
N ARG A 213 -20.12 31.96 9.65
CA ARG A 213 -20.83 32.85 8.71
C ARG A 213 -22.19 33.32 9.23
N GLY A 214 -22.50 33.10 10.51
CA GLY A 214 -23.69 33.64 11.21
C GLY A 214 -24.98 32.92 10.86
N PHE A 215 -24.97 31.67 10.43
CA PHE A 215 -26.20 30.91 10.18
C PHE A 215 -26.06 29.43 10.57
N VAL A 216 -27.21 28.78 10.78
CA VAL A 216 -27.34 27.35 11.01
C VAL A 216 -27.92 26.72 9.75
N PRO A 217 -27.29 25.72 9.15
CA PRO A 217 -27.80 25.09 7.94
C PRO A 217 -29.01 24.19 8.26
N GLN A 218 -29.94 24.10 7.30
CA GLN A 218 -31.08 23.17 7.39
C GLN A 218 -30.66 21.78 6.95
N ILE A 219 -30.18 20.94 7.88
CA ILE A 219 -29.86 19.56 7.61
C ILE A 219 -31.13 18.73 7.44
N THR A 220 -31.35 18.19 6.24
CA THR A 220 -32.53 17.39 5.93
C THR A 220 -32.23 15.91 5.78
N HIS A 221 -30.99 15.55 5.44
CA HIS A 221 -30.56 14.18 5.27
C HIS A 221 -29.16 13.98 5.84
N GLU A 222 -28.99 12.94 6.65
CA GLU A 222 -27.69 12.43 7.10
C GLU A 222 -27.45 11.07 6.48
N VAL A 223 -26.33 10.89 5.79
CA VAL A 223 -26.01 9.65 5.08
C VAL A 223 -24.63 9.10 5.45
N GLY A 224 -24.41 7.80 5.25
CA GLY A 224 -23.19 7.13 5.72
C GLY A 224 -21.93 7.49 4.93
N ASN A 225 -22.03 7.97 3.69
CA ASN A 225 -20.87 8.22 2.84
C ASN A 225 -21.15 9.23 1.73
N THR A 226 -20.09 9.71 1.09
CA THR A 226 -20.11 10.68 -0.02
C THR A 226 -20.94 10.22 -1.21
N LEU A 227 -20.83 8.94 -1.61
CA LEU A 227 -21.55 8.42 -2.78
C LEU A 227 -23.06 8.56 -2.60
N THR A 228 -23.59 8.17 -1.43
CA THR A 228 -25.01 8.31 -1.11
C THR A 228 -25.43 9.78 -1.08
N GLY A 229 -24.61 10.66 -0.48
CA GLY A 229 -24.87 12.10 -0.46
C GLY A 229 -24.98 12.69 -1.86
N VAL A 230 -24.02 12.41 -2.73
CA VAL A 230 -24.01 12.90 -4.12
C VAL A 230 -25.14 12.29 -4.95
N ALA A 231 -25.54 11.04 -4.70
CA ALA A 231 -26.69 10.42 -5.37
C ALA A 231 -28.02 11.11 -5.01
N LEU A 232 -28.18 11.54 -3.75
CA LEU A 232 -29.36 12.35 -3.34
C LEU A 232 -29.34 13.73 -3.99
N VAL A 233 -28.17 14.37 -4.16
CA VAL A 233 -28.04 15.61 -4.94
C VAL A 233 -28.47 15.40 -6.39
N ALA A 234 -28.05 14.29 -7.03
CA ALA A 234 -28.49 13.94 -8.39
C ALA A 234 -30.02 13.87 -8.50
N SER A 235 -30.68 13.43 -7.44
CA SER A 235 -32.14 13.29 -7.34
C SER A 235 -32.84 14.56 -6.81
N ASN A 236 -32.12 15.68 -6.70
CA ASN A 236 -32.64 16.99 -6.29
C ASN A 236 -33.20 17.05 -4.85
N PHE A 237 -32.64 16.28 -3.91
CA PHE A 237 -33.02 16.31 -2.50
C PHE A 237 -32.38 17.49 -1.72
N GLY A 238 -31.42 18.19 -2.32
CA GLY A 238 -30.73 19.32 -1.71
C GLY A 238 -29.32 19.52 -2.25
N VAL A 239 -28.50 20.25 -1.51
CA VAL A 239 -27.09 20.49 -1.80
C VAL A 239 -26.20 19.74 -0.83
N CYS A 240 -24.94 19.51 -1.19
CA CYS A 240 -24.00 18.81 -0.34
C CYS A 240 -22.62 19.49 -0.40
N VAL A 241 -22.00 19.70 0.76
CA VAL A 241 -20.57 20.05 0.83
C VAL A 241 -19.75 18.79 0.68
N VAL A 242 -18.73 18.81 -0.17
CA VAL A 242 -17.89 17.66 -0.45
C VAL A 242 -16.40 18.07 -0.50
N PRO A 243 -15.46 17.20 -0.09
CA PRO A 243 -14.04 17.40 -0.39
C PRO A 243 -13.79 17.31 -1.90
N GLU A 244 -12.74 17.97 -2.39
CA GLU A 244 -12.39 18.05 -3.81
C GLU A 244 -12.25 16.67 -4.49
N SER A 245 -11.69 15.68 -3.78
CA SER A 245 -11.60 14.29 -4.26
C SER A 245 -12.94 13.69 -4.70
N SER A 246 -14.07 14.20 -4.15
CA SER A 246 -15.41 13.74 -4.52
C SER A 246 -15.80 14.11 -5.96
N THR A 247 -15.14 15.06 -6.60
CA THR A 247 -15.39 15.43 -8.01
C THR A 247 -15.15 14.27 -8.99
N LYS A 248 -14.36 13.28 -8.58
CA LYS A 248 -14.16 12.05 -9.35
C LYS A 248 -15.41 11.16 -9.42
N LEU A 249 -16.42 11.42 -8.58
CA LEU A 249 -17.75 10.82 -8.71
C LEU A 249 -18.56 11.56 -9.80
N ALA A 250 -18.33 11.19 -11.05
CA ALA A 250 -19.02 11.77 -12.20
C ALA A 250 -20.45 11.21 -12.33
N LEU A 251 -21.33 11.46 -11.36
CA LEU A 251 -22.73 11.00 -11.43
C LEU A 251 -23.55 11.88 -12.38
N PRO A 252 -24.32 11.29 -13.32
CA PRO A 252 -25.22 12.04 -14.16
C PRO A 252 -26.19 12.89 -13.32
N GLY A 253 -26.33 14.17 -13.67
CA GLY A 253 -27.23 15.09 -12.96
C GLY A 253 -26.59 15.87 -11.83
N VAL A 254 -25.31 15.70 -11.55
CA VAL A 254 -24.57 16.46 -10.53
C VAL A 254 -23.50 17.34 -11.17
N VAL A 255 -23.36 18.53 -10.66
CA VAL A 255 -22.23 19.44 -10.93
C VAL A 255 -21.58 19.87 -9.63
N TYR A 256 -20.25 20.02 -9.65
CA TYR A 256 -19.47 20.51 -8.52
C TYR A 256 -19.06 21.94 -8.77
N ARG A 257 -19.17 22.80 -7.78
CA ARG A 257 -18.86 24.23 -7.88
C ARG A 257 -17.93 24.68 -6.76
N SER A 258 -16.97 25.51 -7.12
CA SER A 258 -16.12 26.19 -6.16
C SER A 258 -16.96 27.19 -5.34
N ILE A 259 -16.46 27.56 -4.17
CA ILE A 259 -17.05 28.56 -3.30
C ILE A 259 -16.38 29.90 -3.61
N VAL A 260 -17.17 30.94 -3.91
CA VAL A 260 -16.65 32.29 -4.25
C VAL A 260 -15.95 32.92 -3.05
N ASP A 261 -16.55 32.74 -1.87
CA ASP A 261 -16.14 33.34 -0.60
C ASP A 261 -15.95 32.24 0.47
N PRO A 262 -14.96 31.33 0.29
CA PRO A 262 -14.82 30.25 1.24
C PRO A 262 -14.55 30.80 2.65
N PRO A 263 -15.14 30.18 3.70
CA PRO A 263 -14.79 30.53 5.08
C PRO A 263 -13.30 30.26 5.34
N ASP A 264 -12.74 31.02 6.30
CA ASP A 264 -11.38 30.76 6.77
C ASP A 264 -11.25 29.29 7.25
N GLU A 265 -10.08 28.71 7.03
CA GLU A 265 -9.82 27.32 7.41
C GLU A 265 -10.81 26.29 6.82
N SER A 266 -11.43 26.58 5.66
CA SER A 266 -12.36 25.64 5.01
C SER A 266 -11.70 24.37 4.48
N GLY A 267 -10.37 24.29 4.48
CA GLY A 267 -9.64 23.10 4.10
C GLY A 267 -9.95 21.87 4.97
N VAL A 268 -9.82 20.69 4.38
CA VAL A 268 -10.09 19.40 5.04
C VAL A 268 -8.90 18.48 4.87
N ASP A 269 -8.26 18.17 5.97
CA ASP A 269 -7.07 17.31 5.97
C ASP A 269 -7.44 15.84 5.76
N LEU A 270 -6.73 15.20 4.83
CA LEU A 270 -6.58 13.76 4.82
C LEU A 270 -5.35 13.40 5.64
N THR A 271 -5.51 12.53 6.60
CA THR A 271 -4.47 12.12 7.54
C THR A 271 -4.19 10.64 7.41
N CYS A 272 -2.93 10.22 7.40
CA CYS A 272 -2.56 8.83 7.62
C CYS A 272 -2.27 8.58 9.11
N ILE A 273 -2.65 7.38 9.60
CA ILE A 273 -2.48 6.96 10.98
C ILE A 273 -1.79 5.60 11.04
N TYR A 274 -0.87 5.44 11.97
CA TYR A 274 -0.14 4.18 12.18
C TYR A 274 0.39 4.08 13.61
N ARG A 275 0.81 2.89 14.05
CA ARG A 275 1.34 2.66 15.40
C ARG A 275 2.67 3.39 15.62
N ILE A 276 2.85 4.07 16.75
CA ILE A 276 4.07 4.83 17.07
C ILE A 276 5.33 3.94 17.12
N ASN A 277 5.21 2.70 17.60
CA ASN A 277 6.32 1.77 17.77
C ASN A 277 6.38 0.70 16.66
N ASP A 278 5.89 1.00 15.46
CA ASP A 278 5.95 0.05 14.35
C ASP A 278 7.33 0.06 13.69
N THR A 279 8.01 -1.06 13.75
CA THR A 279 9.35 -1.25 13.19
C THR A 279 9.34 -1.91 11.80
N SER A 280 8.15 -2.13 11.20
CA SER A 280 8.01 -2.79 9.90
C SER A 280 8.77 -2.02 8.81
N PRO A 281 9.75 -2.66 8.13
CA PRO A 281 10.43 -2.05 6.99
C PRO A 281 9.45 -1.75 5.84
N LEU A 282 8.42 -2.58 5.67
CA LEU A 282 7.41 -2.41 4.64
C LEU A 282 6.54 -1.18 4.89
N LEU A 283 6.06 -0.99 6.14
CA LEU A 283 5.33 0.21 6.52
C LEU A 283 6.20 1.47 6.31
N ARG A 284 7.48 1.43 6.69
CA ARG A 284 8.41 2.54 6.48
C ARG A 284 8.57 2.89 5.00
N SER A 285 8.70 1.88 4.13
CA SER A 285 8.77 2.08 2.68
C SER A 285 7.49 2.75 2.14
N PHE A 286 6.32 2.34 2.63
CA PHE A 286 5.05 2.94 2.23
C PHE A 286 4.89 4.38 2.75
N LEU A 287 5.28 4.66 4.00
CA LEU A 287 5.27 6.01 4.57
C LEU A 287 6.17 6.98 3.80
N ASN A 288 7.30 6.52 3.27
CA ASN A 288 8.13 7.35 2.39
C ASN A 288 7.35 7.74 1.12
N THR A 289 6.64 6.81 0.48
CA THR A 289 5.79 7.13 -0.68
C THR A 289 4.68 8.14 -0.32
N VAL A 290 4.07 8.02 0.85
CA VAL A 290 3.05 8.97 1.34
C VAL A 290 3.66 10.37 1.52
N ARG A 291 4.85 10.47 2.12
CA ARG A 291 5.56 11.74 2.34
C ARG A 291 6.03 12.38 1.04
N ASP A 292 6.51 11.59 0.09
CA ASP A 292 6.89 12.05 -1.25
C ASP A 292 5.67 12.60 -2.00
N TYR A 293 4.52 11.93 -1.91
CA TYR A 293 3.26 12.40 -2.48
C TYR A 293 2.86 13.76 -1.88
N ARG A 294 2.92 13.90 -0.54
CA ARG A 294 2.65 15.17 0.15
C ARG A 294 3.52 16.31 -0.36
N ASN A 295 4.84 16.08 -0.46
CA ASN A 295 5.79 17.10 -0.88
C ASN A 295 5.52 17.56 -2.33
N ASN A 296 5.18 16.63 -3.23
CA ASN A 296 4.87 16.92 -4.62
C ASN A 296 3.51 17.61 -4.82
N SER A 297 2.57 17.40 -3.88
CA SER A 297 1.22 18.02 -3.95
C SER A 297 1.18 19.41 -3.33
N SER A 298 2.22 19.80 -2.58
CA SER A 298 2.35 21.11 -1.93
C SER A 298 3.18 22.11 -2.75
N ALA A 299 3.78 21.66 -3.87
CA ALA A 299 4.55 22.47 -4.83
C ALA A 299 3.66 22.87 -6.01
#